data_1150f4a1473492419a69882e74b47797
#
_entry.id   1150f4a1473492419a69882e74b47797
#
_cell.length_a   1.000
_cell.length_b   1.000
_cell.length_c   1.000
_cell.angle_alpha   90.00
_cell.angle_beta   90.00
_cell.angle_gamma   90.00
#
_symmetry.space_group_name_H-M   'P 1'
#
loop_
_entity.id
_entity.type
_entity.pdbx_description
1 polymer ?
#
loop_
_entity_poly.entity_id
_entity_poly.type
_entity_poly.pdbx_seq_one_letter_code
_entity_poly.pdbx_strand_id
1 'polypeptide(L)'
;MTEVTSSDFCIAIYREDDVWEAQALPVAVTESLDAVIGALRQLPSIGVVIGLIAVGDDFFVIARIVGSQVSLFVSDLTASVDWPLAREVLEHLDIDVPYDEDLDQVLPAGDLSILADLGIDEMELCALSGDLDLFPDEVLASLARRIGFGPAFDRAVDEATGQ
;
A
#
# COMPACT_ATOMS: atom_id res chain seq x y z
N MET A 1 13.32 22.12 9.01
CA MET A 1 13.11 21.72 8.29
C MET A 1 12.39 20.74 8.33
N THR A 2 11.79 20.62 8.12
CA THR A 2 11.10 19.82 8.22
C THR A 2 11.37 18.75 7.83
N GLU A 3 11.19 18.11 8.33
CA GLU A 3 11.50 17.09 8.05
C GLU A 3 10.69 16.38 7.25
N VAL A 4 11.00 16.08 6.27
CA VAL A 4 10.39 15.24 5.49
C VAL A 4 10.25 14.03 6.10
N THR A 5 9.13 13.46 6.15
CA THR A 5 8.97 12.27 6.67
C THR A 5 9.52 11.33 5.75
N SER A 6 10.52 10.67 6.09
CA SER A 6 11.18 9.69 5.26
C SER A 6 10.39 8.41 5.15
N SER A 7 9.23 8.33 5.78
CA SER A 7 8.44 7.11 5.75
C SER A 7 7.37 7.09 4.66
N ASP A 8 7.23 8.17 3.88
CA ASP A 8 6.28 8.16 2.77
C ASP A 8 6.94 7.50 1.55
N PHE A 9 6.30 6.50 0.98
CA PHE A 9 6.85 5.89 -0.24
C PHE A 9 5.76 5.16 -1.01
N CYS A 10 6.05 4.89 -2.27
CA CYS A 10 5.23 4.03 -3.12
C CYS A 10 6.18 3.10 -3.83
N ILE A 11 6.07 1.81 -3.54
CA ILE A 11 6.94 0.80 -4.13
C ILE A 11 6.10 -0.11 -5.00
N ALA A 12 6.51 -0.27 -6.25
CA ALA A 12 5.84 -1.19 -7.18
C ALA A 12 6.55 -2.54 -7.12
N ILE A 13 5.76 -3.60 -7.02
CA ILE A 13 6.27 -4.97 -6.96
C ILE A 13 5.71 -5.73 -8.14
N TYR A 14 6.56 -6.43 -8.87
CA TYR A 14 6.11 -7.22 -10.00
C TYR A 14 7.09 -8.38 -10.21
N ARG A 15 6.68 -9.34 -11.02
CA ARG A 15 7.53 -10.48 -11.34
C ARG A 15 8.03 -10.41 -12.76
N GLU A 16 9.30 -10.76 -12.94
CA GLU A 16 9.89 -10.81 -14.24
C GLU A 16 10.73 -12.08 -14.24
N ASP A 17 10.46 -13.00 -15.14
CA ASP A 17 11.17 -14.29 -15.25
C ASP A 17 11.19 -15.03 -13.92
N ASP A 18 10.04 -15.04 -13.23
CA ASP A 18 9.85 -15.70 -11.93
C ASP A 18 10.67 -15.09 -10.79
N VAL A 19 11.22 -13.90 -11.01
CA VAL A 19 11.97 -13.19 -9.99
C VAL A 19 11.18 -11.95 -9.56
N TRP A 20 11.07 -11.72 -8.27
CA TRP A 20 10.39 -10.54 -7.75
C TRP A 20 11.26 -9.31 -7.96
N GLU A 21 10.68 -8.27 -8.53
CA GLU A 21 11.33 -6.99 -8.71
C GLU A 21 10.58 -5.92 -7.93
N ALA A 22 11.30 -4.96 -7.39
CA ALA A 22 10.70 -3.84 -6.68
C ALA A 22 11.27 -2.55 -7.23
N GLN A 23 10.41 -1.57 -7.47
CA GLN A 23 10.83 -0.29 -8.01
C GLN A 23 10.19 0.83 -7.22
N ALA A 24 11.00 1.77 -6.73
CA ALA A 24 10.50 2.93 -6.04
C ALA A 24 9.87 3.88 -7.06
N LEU A 25 8.66 4.36 -6.76
CA LEU A 25 8.00 5.35 -7.60
C LEU A 25 8.15 6.72 -6.92
N PRO A 26 8.01 7.81 -7.69
CA PRO A 26 8.13 9.14 -7.08
C PRO A 26 7.09 9.31 -5.96
N VAL A 27 7.49 9.88 -4.84
CA VAL A 27 6.59 10.03 -3.70
C VAL A 27 5.38 10.89 -4.04
N ALA A 28 5.49 11.74 -5.05
CA ALA A 28 4.37 12.59 -5.48
C ALA A 28 3.16 11.77 -5.93
N VAL A 29 3.34 10.53 -6.38
CA VAL A 29 2.18 9.72 -6.81
C VAL A 29 1.26 9.39 -5.64
N THR A 30 1.76 9.45 -4.40
CA THR A 30 0.94 9.14 -3.24
C THR A 30 -0.14 10.18 -2.98
N GLU A 31 -0.14 11.28 -3.72
CA GLU A 31 -1.14 12.32 -3.54
C GLU A 31 -2.46 11.99 -4.22
N SER A 32 -2.47 11.02 -5.11
CA SER A 32 -3.67 10.71 -5.88
C SER A 32 -3.70 9.23 -6.24
N LEU A 33 -4.85 8.60 -6.08
CA LEU A 33 -5.02 7.21 -6.47
C LEU A 33 -4.82 7.03 -7.98
N ASP A 34 -5.33 7.98 -8.78
CA ASP A 34 -5.15 7.91 -10.22
C ASP A 34 -3.68 7.95 -10.60
N ALA A 35 -2.88 8.74 -9.88
CA ALA A 35 -1.45 8.80 -10.14
C ALA A 35 -0.77 7.48 -9.80
N VAL A 36 -1.18 6.84 -8.69
CA VAL A 36 -0.63 5.55 -8.30
C VAL A 36 -0.96 4.51 -9.38
N ILE A 37 -2.23 4.42 -9.75
CA ILE A 37 -2.65 3.42 -10.74
C ILE A 37 -1.97 3.65 -12.07
N GLY A 38 -1.88 4.91 -12.50
CA GLY A 38 -1.21 5.24 -13.76
C GLY A 38 0.25 4.85 -13.77
N ALA A 39 0.94 5.10 -12.66
CA ALA A 39 2.36 4.75 -12.56
C ALA A 39 2.54 3.22 -12.57
N LEU A 40 1.66 2.49 -11.87
CA LEU A 40 1.76 1.03 -11.85
C LEU A 40 1.52 0.44 -13.23
N ARG A 41 0.63 1.04 -14.02
CA ARG A 41 0.32 0.53 -15.36
C ARG A 41 1.43 0.78 -16.37
N GLN A 42 2.38 1.65 -16.03
CA GLN A 42 3.49 1.94 -16.95
C GLN A 42 4.66 0.98 -16.78
N LEU A 43 4.60 0.09 -15.79
CA LEU A 43 5.70 -0.83 -15.56
C LEU A 43 5.71 -1.94 -16.61
N PRO A 44 6.90 -2.46 -16.92
CA PRO A 44 7.05 -3.44 -18.00
C PRO A 44 6.67 -4.86 -17.57
N SER A 45 5.56 -5.00 -16.91
CA SER A 45 5.08 -6.31 -16.47
C SER A 45 3.82 -6.65 -17.23
N ILE A 46 3.73 -7.87 -17.70
CA ILE A 46 2.53 -8.33 -18.38
C ILE A 46 1.62 -9.11 -17.42
N GLY A 47 2.00 -9.23 -16.19
CA GLY A 47 1.20 -9.94 -15.21
C GLY A 47 0.70 -9.01 -14.13
N VAL A 48 0.79 -9.47 -12.89
CA VAL A 48 0.32 -8.73 -11.73
C VAL A 48 1.31 -7.66 -11.35
N VAL A 49 0.82 -6.47 -11.04
CA VAL A 49 1.63 -5.40 -10.45
C VAL A 49 0.98 -5.02 -9.13
N ILE A 50 1.77 -4.96 -8.09
CA ILE A 50 1.29 -4.60 -6.76
C ILE A 50 1.97 -3.32 -6.32
N GLY A 51 1.18 -2.36 -5.83
CA GLY A 51 1.73 -1.13 -5.26
C GLY A 51 1.61 -1.19 -3.74
N LEU A 52 2.71 -0.91 -3.05
CA LEU A 52 2.75 -0.84 -1.60
C LEU A 52 3.05 0.60 -1.22
N ILE A 53 2.07 1.28 -0.64
CA ILE A 53 2.15 2.71 -0.37
C ILE A 53 2.07 2.95 1.13
N ALA A 54 3.06 3.63 1.69
CA ALA A 54 3.01 4.06 3.09
C ALA A 54 2.91 5.58 3.13
N VAL A 55 2.03 6.08 3.97
CA VAL A 55 1.88 7.52 4.16
C VAL A 55 2.18 7.82 5.63
N GLY A 56 3.40 8.23 5.89
CA GLY A 56 3.87 8.53 7.23
C GLY A 56 3.61 7.40 8.19
N ASP A 57 3.21 7.76 9.39
CA ASP A 57 2.85 6.79 10.42
C ASP A 57 1.34 6.57 10.47
N ASP A 58 0.62 7.04 9.46
CA ASP A 58 -0.83 7.10 9.52
C ASP A 58 -1.53 5.91 8.90
N PHE A 59 -1.13 5.50 7.72
CA PHE A 59 -1.80 4.37 7.06
C PHE A 59 -0.98 3.85 5.89
N PHE A 60 -1.38 2.69 5.38
CA PHE A 60 -0.82 2.19 4.13
C PHE A 60 -1.95 1.72 3.20
N VAL A 61 -1.62 1.63 1.93
CA VAL A 61 -2.54 1.17 0.90
C VAL A 61 -1.84 0.08 0.10
N ILE A 62 -2.58 -0.96 -0.25
CA ILE A 62 -2.11 -1.98 -1.18
C ILE A 62 -3.00 -1.88 -2.41
N ALA A 63 -2.37 -1.71 -3.58
CA ALA A 63 -3.09 -1.68 -4.85
C ALA A 63 -2.57 -2.83 -5.70
N ARG A 64 -3.48 -3.58 -6.31
CA ARG A 64 -3.09 -4.71 -7.15
C ARG A 64 -3.79 -4.59 -8.48
N ILE A 65 -3.02 -4.63 -9.56
CA ILE A 65 -3.55 -4.46 -10.90
C ILE A 65 -3.32 -5.72 -11.70
N VAL A 66 -4.40 -6.29 -12.23
CA VAL A 66 -4.34 -7.45 -13.09
C VAL A 66 -5.17 -7.11 -14.30
N GLY A 67 -4.53 -6.81 -15.42
CA GLY A 67 -5.24 -6.37 -16.61
C GLY A 67 -5.99 -5.07 -16.34
N SER A 68 -7.29 -5.06 -16.57
CA SER A 68 -8.11 -3.88 -16.31
C SER A 68 -8.66 -3.85 -14.90
N GLN A 69 -8.40 -4.87 -14.10
CA GLN A 69 -8.97 -4.95 -12.75
C GLN A 69 -8.02 -4.35 -11.73
N VAL A 70 -8.59 -3.56 -10.82
CA VAL A 70 -7.84 -2.93 -9.74
C VAL A 70 -8.46 -3.39 -8.43
N SER A 71 -7.63 -3.96 -7.56
CA SER A 71 -8.04 -4.33 -6.21
C SER A 71 -7.33 -3.40 -5.24
N LEU A 72 -8.01 -2.97 -4.19
CA LEU A 72 -7.46 -2.00 -3.25
C LEU A 72 -7.72 -2.44 -1.81
N PHE A 73 -6.78 -2.10 -0.95
CA PHE A 73 -6.92 -2.30 0.48
C PHE A 73 -6.28 -1.10 1.18
N VAL A 74 -6.96 -0.54 2.17
CA VAL A 74 -6.41 0.54 2.99
C VAL A 74 -6.42 0.06 4.44
N SER A 75 -5.34 0.32 5.16
CA SER A 75 -5.19 -0.18 6.52
C SER A 75 -6.11 0.52 7.51
N ASP A 76 -6.52 1.75 7.21
CA ASP A 76 -7.34 2.53 8.14
C ASP A 76 -8.24 3.49 7.35
N LEU A 77 -9.49 3.14 7.23
CA LEU A 77 -10.42 3.98 6.46
C LEU A 77 -10.66 5.34 7.11
N THR A 78 -10.36 5.48 8.40
CA THR A 78 -10.52 6.78 9.07
C THR A 78 -9.51 7.80 8.57
N ALA A 79 -8.43 7.36 7.94
CA ALA A 79 -7.47 8.29 7.33
C ALA A 79 -8.09 9.09 6.19
N SER A 80 -9.22 8.63 5.65
CA SER A 80 -9.87 9.34 4.54
C SER A 80 -10.36 10.74 4.93
N VAL A 81 -10.48 11.00 6.23
CA VAL A 81 -10.89 12.33 6.68
C VAL A 81 -9.80 13.36 6.38
N ASP A 82 -8.52 12.97 6.53
CA ASP A 82 -7.41 13.90 6.38
C ASP A 82 -6.59 13.71 5.12
N TRP A 83 -6.66 12.54 4.50
CA TRP A 83 -5.75 12.21 3.39
C TRP A 83 -6.52 11.95 2.10
N PRO A 84 -6.23 12.74 1.04
CA PRO A 84 -6.92 12.55 -0.24
C PRO A 84 -6.77 11.15 -0.82
N LEU A 85 -5.58 10.54 -0.70
CA LEU A 85 -5.37 9.21 -1.24
C LEU A 85 -6.32 8.21 -0.58
N ALA A 86 -6.44 8.24 0.75
CA ALA A 86 -7.33 7.32 1.44
C ALA A 86 -8.78 7.56 1.04
N ARG A 87 -9.16 8.84 0.87
CA ARG A 87 -10.53 9.17 0.46
C ARG A 87 -10.83 8.61 -0.93
N GLU A 88 -9.88 8.72 -1.85
CA GLU A 88 -10.06 8.20 -3.21
C GLU A 88 -10.14 6.69 -3.22
N VAL A 89 -9.40 6.02 -2.34
CA VAL A 89 -9.51 4.56 -2.21
C VAL A 89 -10.92 4.20 -1.78
N LEU A 90 -11.49 4.89 -0.80
CA LEU A 90 -12.85 4.62 -0.36
C LEU A 90 -13.87 4.90 -1.47
N GLU A 91 -13.65 5.93 -2.26
CA GLU A 91 -14.54 6.22 -3.38
C GLU A 91 -14.51 5.08 -4.40
N HIS A 92 -13.34 4.55 -4.67
CA HIS A 92 -13.20 3.45 -5.61
C HIS A 92 -13.87 2.19 -5.07
N LEU A 93 -13.85 2.00 -3.75
CA LEU A 93 -14.47 0.85 -3.10
C LEU A 93 -15.96 1.05 -2.80
N ASP A 94 -16.48 2.25 -3.08
CA ASP A 94 -17.87 2.59 -2.83
C ASP A 94 -18.18 2.54 -1.32
N ILE A 95 -17.27 3.05 -0.52
CA ILE A 95 -17.40 3.10 0.93
C ILE A 95 -17.46 4.57 1.36
N ASP A 96 -18.38 4.90 2.25
CA ASP A 96 -18.53 6.28 2.73
C ASP A 96 -17.41 6.65 3.70
N VAL A 97 -17.03 7.93 3.68
CA VAL A 97 -16.06 8.47 4.63
C VAL A 97 -16.68 8.43 6.03
N PRO A 98 -15.96 7.96 7.05
CA PRO A 98 -16.55 7.79 8.39
C PRO A 98 -16.86 9.13 9.05
N TYR A 99 -17.78 9.07 10.02
CA TYR A 99 -18.13 10.23 10.83
C TYR A 99 -17.12 10.38 11.97
N ASP A 100 -17.12 11.57 12.60
CA ASP A 100 -16.16 11.91 13.64
C ASP A 100 -16.13 10.91 14.79
N GLU A 101 -17.26 10.34 15.16
CA GLU A 101 -17.30 9.43 16.30
C GLU A 101 -16.57 8.11 16.03
N ASP A 102 -16.25 7.82 14.79
CA ASP A 102 -15.56 6.59 14.45
C ASP A 102 -14.06 6.76 14.29
N LEU A 103 -13.52 7.93 14.58
CA LEU A 103 -12.13 8.23 14.24
C LEU A 103 -11.10 7.72 15.22
N ASP A 104 -11.50 7.22 16.39
CA ASP A 104 -10.53 6.68 17.34
C ASP A 104 -10.24 5.21 17.13
N GLN A 105 -10.75 4.60 16.08
CA GLN A 105 -10.49 3.20 15.80
C GLN A 105 -9.72 3.07 14.49
N VAL A 106 -8.85 2.07 14.42
CA VAL A 106 -8.19 1.72 13.17
C VAL A 106 -9.07 0.69 12.48
N LEU A 107 -9.57 1.04 11.30
CA LEU A 107 -10.53 0.19 10.58
C LEU A 107 -10.05 -0.09 9.17
N PRO A 108 -9.56 -1.30 8.91
CA PRO A 108 -9.15 -1.64 7.54
C PRO A 108 -10.36 -1.76 6.62
N ALA A 109 -10.16 -1.49 5.36
CA ALA A 109 -11.23 -1.57 4.36
C ALA A 109 -10.68 -2.03 3.03
N GLY A 110 -11.50 -2.67 2.25
CA GLY A 110 -11.14 -3.11 0.92
C GLY A 110 -11.06 -4.62 0.83
N ASP A 111 -10.23 -5.09 -0.10
CA ASP A 111 -10.13 -6.51 -0.39
C ASP A 111 -9.10 -7.16 0.54
N LEU A 112 -9.58 -7.80 1.60
CA LEU A 112 -8.70 -8.49 2.55
C LEU A 112 -8.01 -9.70 1.94
N SER A 113 -8.51 -10.21 0.82
CA SER A 113 -7.89 -11.34 0.14
C SER A 113 -6.90 -10.90 -0.93
N ILE A 114 -6.54 -9.63 -0.95
CA ILE A 114 -5.72 -9.04 -2.01
C ILE A 114 -4.36 -9.75 -2.17
N LEU A 115 -3.85 -10.35 -1.10
CA LEU A 115 -2.57 -11.07 -1.12
C LEU A 115 -2.74 -12.56 -0.78
N ALA A 116 -3.97 -13.07 -0.80
CA ALA A 116 -4.23 -14.43 -0.36
C ALA A 116 -3.50 -15.46 -1.21
N ASP A 117 -3.44 -15.25 -2.51
CA ASP A 117 -2.75 -16.18 -3.42
C ASP A 117 -1.23 -16.12 -3.25
N LEU A 118 -0.73 -15.12 -2.52
CA LEU A 118 0.70 -14.98 -2.27
C LEU A 118 1.07 -15.44 -0.86
N GLY A 119 0.11 -15.98 -0.11
CA GLY A 119 0.38 -16.54 1.20
C GLY A 119 -0.05 -15.73 2.40
N ILE A 120 -0.71 -14.59 2.17
CA ILE A 120 -1.19 -13.74 3.25
C ILE A 120 -2.72 -13.82 3.27
N ASP A 121 -3.27 -14.62 4.16
CA ASP A 121 -4.73 -14.78 4.19
C ASP A 121 -5.41 -13.57 4.83
N GLU A 122 -6.73 -13.57 4.79
CA GLU A 122 -7.52 -12.43 5.27
C GLU A 122 -7.28 -12.13 6.74
N MET A 123 -7.20 -13.18 7.55
CA MET A 123 -6.99 -12.99 8.98
C MET A 123 -5.63 -12.40 9.27
N GLU A 124 -4.64 -12.85 8.54
CA GLU A 124 -3.28 -12.37 8.70
C GLU A 124 -3.16 -10.89 8.32
N LEU A 125 -3.75 -10.51 7.19
CA LEU A 125 -3.71 -9.12 6.75
C LEU A 125 -4.46 -8.24 7.74
N CYS A 126 -5.61 -8.68 8.21
CA CYS A 126 -6.38 -7.92 9.17
C CYS A 126 -5.61 -7.75 10.49
N ALA A 127 -4.97 -8.82 10.97
CA ALA A 127 -4.22 -8.76 12.22
C ALA A 127 -3.03 -7.81 12.13
N LEU A 128 -2.29 -7.86 11.02
CA LEU A 128 -1.15 -6.97 10.84
C LEU A 128 -1.59 -5.52 10.70
N SER A 129 -2.70 -5.29 10.02
CA SER A 129 -3.20 -3.93 9.82
C SER A 129 -3.69 -3.31 11.11
N GLY A 130 -4.19 -4.13 12.01
CA GLY A 130 -4.71 -3.65 13.30
C GLY A 130 -3.68 -3.63 14.42
N ASP A 131 -2.44 -4.02 14.13
CA ASP A 131 -1.41 -4.07 15.17
C ASP A 131 -0.87 -2.67 15.42
N LEU A 132 -1.28 -2.07 16.52
CA LEU A 132 -0.92 -0.69 16.82
C LEU A 132 0.54 -0.52 17.23
N ASP A 133 1.27 -1.61 17.43
CA ASP A 133 2.69 -1.56 17.71
C ASP A 133 3.53 -1.47 16.44
N LEU A 134 2.90 -1.59 15.28
CA LEU A 134 3.61 -1.54 14.00
C LEU A 134 3.23 -0.29 13.22
N PHE A 135 4.23 0.36 12.64
CA PHE A 135 4.00 1.46 11.72
C PHE A 135 3.70 0.92 10.32
N PRO A 136 3.10 1.72 9.44
CA PRO A 136 2.76 1.25 8.09
C PRO A 136 3.92 0.62 7.33
N ASP A 137 5.10 1.25 7.38
CA ASP A 137 6.26 0.71 6.68
C ASP A 137 6.70 -0.63 7.27
N GLU A 138 6.52 -0.82 8.56
CA GLU A 138 6.86 -2.09 9.21
C GLU A 138 5.92 -3.20 8.80
N VAL A 139 4.63 -2.88 8.67
CA VAL A 139 3.66 -3.88 8.21
C VAL A 139 3.98 -4.29 6.78
N LEU A 140 4.25 -3.31 5.91
CA LEU A 140 4.57 -3.61 4.52
C LEU A 140 5.86 -4.44 4.41
N ALA A 141 6.86 -4.13 5.22
CA ALA A 141 8.10 -4.90 5.23
C ALA A 141 7.84 -6.34 5.69
N SER A 142 6.97 -6.52 6.67
CA SER A 142 6.62 -7.86 7.13
C SER A 142 5.92 -8.65 6.04
N LEU A 143 5.00 -8.03 5.31
CA LEU A 143 4.31 -8.67 4.19
C LEU A 143 5.31 -9.05 3.10
N ALA A 144 6.25 -8.16 2.80
CA ALA A 144 7.26 -8.41 1.78
C ALA A 144 8.09 -9.64 2.12
N ARG A 145 8.51 -9.76 3.37
CA ARG A 145 9.30 -10.90 3.80
C ARG A 145 8.52 -12.20 3.71
N ARG A 146 7.25 -12.16 4.10
CA ARG A 146 6.41 -13.37 4.08
C ARG A 146 6.13 -13.86 2.67
N ILE A 147 5.99 -12.93 1.73
CA ILE A 147 5.72 -13.28 0.34
C ILE A 147 7.01 -13.71 -0.37
N GLY A 148 8.14 -13.13 0.03
CA GLY A 148 9.43 -13.55 -0.52
C GLY A 148 10.19 -12.48 -1.27
N PHE A 149 9.79 -11.20 -1.17
CA PHE A 149 10.54 -10.14 -1.83
C PHE A 149 11.10 -9.12 -0.85
N GLY A 150 11.35 -9.55 0.40
CA GLY A 150 11.86 -8.65 1.43
C GLY A 150 13.08 -7.85 1.01
N PRO A 151 14.17 -8.50 0.54
CA PRO A 151 15.38 -7.75 0.16
C PRO A 151 15.14 -6.75 -0.97
N ALA A 152 14.36 -7.11 -1.99
CA ALA A 152 14.05 -6.19 -3.07
C ALA A 152 13.25 -5.00 -2.56
N PHE A 153 12.27 -5.26 -1.69
CA PHE A 153 11.45 -4.22 -1.10
C PHE A 153 12.33 -3.27 -0.26
N ASP A 154 13.21 -3.82 0.57
CA ASP A 154 14.07 -3.00 1.43
C ASP A 154 14.97 -2.08 0.61
N ARG A 155 15.53 -2.57 -0.49
CA ARG A 155 16.34 -1.75 -1.37
C ARG A 155 15.54 -0.62 -1.99
N ALA A 156 14.31 -0.92 -2.43
CA ALA A 156 13.46 0.09 -3.05
C ALA A 156 13.06 1.15 -2.03
N VAL A 157 12.78 0.76 -0.80
CA VAL A 157 12.44 1.73 0.25
C VAL A 157 13.63 2.64 0.53
N ASP A 158 14.84 2.08 0.58
CA ASP A 158 16.05 2.87 0.80
C ASP A 158 16.21 3.90 -0.32
N GLU A 159 15.96 3.52 -1.56
CA GLU A 159 16.02 4.44 -2.67
C GLU A 159 14.97 5.54 -2.54
N ALA A 160 13.75 5.16 -2.16
CA ALA A 160 12.65 6.10 -2.08
C ALA A 160 12.84 7.11 -0.95
N THR A 161 13.43 6.67 0.16
CA THR A 161 13.58 7.52 1.34
C THR A 161 14.94 8.17 1.45
N GLY A 162 15.84 7.90 0.50
CA GLY A 162 17.14 8.54 0.49
C GLY A 162 18.16 7.95 1.43
N GLN A 163 17.96 6.73 1.87
CA GLN A 163 18.88 6.10 2.82
C GLN A 163 20.11 5.52 2.13
#